data_20dd21b4a064795b04b6be6d690dd99e
#
_entry.id   20dd21b4a064795b04b6be6d690dd99e
#
_cell.length_a   1.000
_cell.length_b   1.000
_cell.length_c   1.000
_cell.angle_alpha   90.00
_cell.angle_beta   90.00
_cell.angle_gamma   90.00
#
_symmetry.space_group_name_H-M   'P 1'
#
loop_
_entity.id
_entity.type
_entity.pdbx_description
1 polymer ?
#
loop_
_entity_poly.entity_id
_entity_poly.type
_entity_poly.pdbx_seq_one_letter_code
_entity_poly.pdbx_strand_id
1 'polypeptide(L)'
;MTDAEILPDTGNKSRNILIAAGGTLLVALVAGFLIYSSICPCERTPGGFLFGERASEPVNDWSFANDVPLCQLQIWAGVRPHAINLNCMSTPEGELYLSCSVCTSKYWAARVGEDETGVMRLNGVVYPVVVNRETDSAAIDRAWAARITKLQTHGGGPSNPKPSSDAERP
;
A
#
# COMPACT_ATOMS: atom_id res chain seq x y z
N MET A 1 53.00 3.85 54.97
CA MET A 1 52.72 3.31 53.62
C MET A 1 51.22 3.29 53.54
N THR A 2 50.63 4.21 52.76
CA THR A 2 49.17 4.36 52.60
C THR A 2 48.87 3.65 51.27
N ASP A 3 48.16 2.51 51.35
CA ASP A 3 47.66 1.80 50.19
C ASP A 3 46.57 2.68 49.53
N ALA A 4 46.84 3.16 48.35
CA ALA A 4 45.83 3.86 47.53
C ALA A 4 44.90 2.78 46.90
N GLU A 5 43.71 2.70 47.44
CA GLU A 5 42.64 1.85 46.92
C GLU A 5 42.20 2.38 45.57
N ILE A 6 42.48 1.64 44.49
CA ILE A 6 42.07 1.98 43.13
C ILE A 6 40.58 1.67 43.01
N LEU A 7 39.74 2.72 43.02
CA LEU A 7 38.30 2.59 42.74
C LEU A 7 38.09 2.05 41.30
N PRO A 8 37.23 1.04 41.10
CA PRO A 8 36.98 0.51 39.78
C PRO A 8 36.28 1.58 38.92
N ASP A 9 36.78 1.74 37.68
CA ASP A 9 36.20 2.66 36.67
C ASP A 9 34.83 2.15 36.20
N THR A 10 33.81 2.44 36.97
CA THR A 10 32.39 2.07 36.68
C THR A 10 31.78 2.94 35.58
N GLY A 11 32.31 4.12 35.31
CA GLY A 11 31.78 5.05 34.31
C GLY A 11 31.94 4.56 32.87
N ASN A 12 33.05 3.95 32.58
CA ASN A 12 33.37 3.46 31.23
C ASN A 12 32.55 2.20 30.86
N LYS A 13 32.28 1.33 31.84
CA LYS A 13 31.48 0.13 31.66
C LYS A 13 30.01 0.45 31.38
N SER A 14 29.41 1.36 32.11
CA SER A 14 28.02 1.80 31.89
C SER A 14 27.83 2.47 30.52
N ARG A 15 28.77 3.32 30.10
CA ARG A 15 28.78 3.95 28.78
C ARG A 15 28.82 2.93 27.65
N ASN A 16 29.69 1.92 27.76
CA ASN A 16 29.81 0.88 26.76
C ASN A 16 28.55 0.01 26.67
N ILE A 17 27.89 -0.28 27.80
CA ILE A 17 26.61 -0.99 27.84
C ILE A 17 25.51 -0.16 27.13
N LEU A 18 25.42 1.14 27.38
CA LEU A 18 24.44 2.01 26.73
C LEU A 18 24.68 2.10 25.21
N ILE A 19 25.92 2.23 24.76
CA ILE A 19 26.27 2.24 23.35
C ILE A 19 25.90 0.89 22.69
N ALA A 20 26.22 -0.23 23.32
CA ALA A 20 25.88 -1.55 22.81
C ALA A 20 24.36 -1.76 22.74
N ALA A 21 23.63 -1.38 23.76
CA ALA A 21 22.17 -1.47 23.79
C ALA A 21 21.52 -0.59 22.70
N GLY A 22 21.98 0.66 22.56
CA GLY A 22 21.52 1.57 21.52
C GLY A 22 21.83 1.05 20.10
N GLY A 23 23.02 0.51 19.90
CA GLY A 23 23.41 -0.11 18.63
C GLY A 23 22.55 -1.33 18.29
N THR A 24 22.30 -2.20 19.25
CA THR A 24 21.43 -3.36 19.06
C THR A 24 19.99 -2.96 18.72
N LEU A 25 19.46 -1.97 19.42
CA LEU A 25 18.12 -1.45 19.13
C LEU A 25 18.02 -0.88 17.71
N LEU A 26 19.01 -0.10 17.30
CA LEU A 26 19.04 0.48 15.95
C LEU A 26 19.07 -0.63 14.87
N VAL A 27 19.91 -1.63 15.04
CA VAL A 27 19.98 -2.77 14.12
C VAL A 27 18.65 -3.51 14.06
N ALA A 28 17.99 -3.74 15.20
CA ALA A 28 16.68 -4.39 15.24
C ALA A 28 15.60 -3.57 14.51
N LEU A 29 15.59 -2.23 14.67
CA LEU A 29 14.66 -1.34 13.98
C LEU A 29 14.89 -1.34 12.47
N VAL A 30 16.15 -1.27 12.03
CA VAL A 30 16.50 -1.33 10.60
C VAL A 30 16.12 -2.69 10.01
N ALA A 31 16.44 -3.79 10.68
CA ALA A 31 16.06 -5.12 10.23
C ALA A 31 14.55 -5.28 10.15
N GLY A 32 13.81 -4.84 11.15
CA GLY A 32 12.35 -4.84 11.15
C GLY A 32 11.75 -4.03 9.99
N PHE A 33 12.30 -2.85 9.71
CA PHE A 33 11.89 -2.03 8.58
C PHE A 33 12.17 -2.72 7.24
N LEU A 34 13.35 -3.32 7.07
CA LEU A 34 13.72 -4.03 5.84
C LEU A 34 12.83 -5.26 5.61
N ILE A 35 12.55 -6.03 6.66
CA ILE A 35 11.63 -7.17 6.59
C ILE A 35 10.24 -6.69 6.18
N TYR A 36 9.67 -5.69 6.87
CA TYR A 36 8.36 -5.14 6.52
C TYR A 36 8.32 -4.63 5.08
N SER A 37 9.35 -3.91 4.65
CA SER A 37 9.44 -3.32 3.31
C SER A 37 9.49 -4.35 2.19
N SER A 38 9.93 -5.58 2.47
CA SER A 38 9.98 -6.68 1.50
C SER A 38 8.72 -7.56 1.49
N ILE A 39 7.78 -7.36 2.42
CA ILE A 39 6.53 -8.11 2.44
C ILE A 39 5.63 -7.68 1.28
N CYS A 40 5.25 -8.62 0.43
CA CYS A 40 4.20 -8.40 -0.57
C CYS A 40 2.82 -8.30 0.10
N PRO A 41 1.91 -7.45 -0.40
CA PRO A 41 0.53 -7.46 0.07
C PRO A 41 -0.14 -8.79 -0.32
N CYS A 42 -0.70 -9.49 0.67
CA CYS A 42 -1.39 -10.77 0.50
C CYS A 42 -2.83 -10.63 0.99
N GLU A 43 -3.80 -10.98 0.14
CA GLU A 43 -5.22 -10.89 0.47
C GLU A 43 -5.60 -9.54 1.14
N ARG A 44 -5.82 -9.56 2.46
CA ARG A 44 -6.17 -8.38 3.26
C ARG A 44 -5.01 -7.81 4.06
N THR A 45 -3.85 -8.47 4.03
CA THR A 45 -2.67 -8.03 4.78
C THR A 45 -1.90 -7.02 3.92
N PRO A 46 -1.66 -5.80 4.42
CA PRO A 46 -0.85 -4.82 3.71
C PRO A 46 0.61 -5.26 3.67
N GLY A 47 1.31 -4.86 2.61
CA GLY A 47 2.75 -5.04 2.44
C GLY A 47 3.53 -3.73 2.49
N GLY A 48 4.81 -3.82 2.16
CA GLY A 48 5.74 -2.72 2.04
C GLY A 48 5.84 -2.15 0.63
N PHE A 49 7.00 -2.33 0.00
CA PHE A 49 7.23 -1.88 -1.38
C PHE A 49 6.69 -2.86 -2.42
N LEU A 50 6.20 -2.33 -3.53
CA LEU A 50 5.86 -3.11 -4.70
C LEU A 50 7.07 -3.17 -5.64
N PHE A 51 7.49 -4.38 -5.95
CA PHE A 51 8.56 -4.66 -6.89
C PHE A 51 7.97 -5.30 -8.16
N GLY A 52 8.59 -5.03 -9.30
CA GLY A 52 8.17 -5.57 -10.59
C GLY A 52 8.92 -4.90 -11.74
N GLU A 53 8.65 -5.34 -12.95
CA GLU A 53 9.11 -4.67 -14.15
C GLU A 53 8.49 -3.26 -14.22
N ARG A 54 9.30 -2.25 -14.48
CA ARG A 54 8.79 -0.88 -14.54
C ARG A 54 8.24 -0.58 -15.93
N ALA A 55 7.03 -0.05 -15.99
CA ALA A 55 6.46 0.45 -17.23
C ALA A 55 7.40 1.51 -17.86
N SER A 56 7.68 1.36 -19.15
CA SER A 56 8.60 2.24 -19.89
C SER A 56 7.95 3.55 -20.32
N GLU A 57 6.63 3.55 -20.46
CA GLU A 57 5.85 4.68 -20.96
C GLU A 57 4.65 4.99 -20.06
N PRO A 58 4.16 6.24 -20.06
CA PRO A 58 2.91 6.60 -19.42
C PRO A 58 1.73 5.85 -20.01
N VAL A 59 0.80 5.43 -19.19
CA VAL A 59 -0.42 4.73 -19.61
C VAL A 59 -1.54 5.74 -19.82
N ASN A 60 -2.08 5.78 -21.03
CA ASN A 60 -3.20 6.64 -21.40
C ASN A 60 -4.54 5.88 -21.42
N ASP A 61 -4.50 4.58 -21.55
CA ASP A 61 -5.66 3.69 -21.54
C ASP A 61 -5.43 2.53 -20.57
N TRP A 62 -6.24 2.48 -19.51
CA TRP A 62 -6.16 1.47 -18.46
C TRP A 62 -7.12 0.29 -18.67
N SER A 63 -7.66 0.08 -19.85
CA SER A 63 -8.64 -0.99 -20.12
C SER A 63 -8.15 -2.37 -19.67
N PHE A 64 -6.85 -2.65 -19.80
CA PHE A 64 -6.23 -3.89 -19.33
C PHE A 64 -6.32 -4.10 -17.79
N ALA A 65 -6.65 -3.07 -17.03
CA ALA A 65 -6.92 -3.23 -15.60
C ALA A 65 -8.18 -4.07 -15.33
N ASN A 66 -9.05 -4.20 -16.31
CA ASN A 66 -10.23 -5.05 -16.20
C ASN A 66 -9.92 -6.55 -16.38
N ASP A 67 -8.75 -6.92 -16.88
CA ASP A 67 -8.35 -8.31 -17.13
C ASP A 67 -7.85 -9.03 -15.87
N VAL A 68 -7.58 -8.29 -14.80
CA VAL A 68 -7.10 -8.84 -13.52
C VAL A 68 -8.15 -8.71 -12.43
N PRO A 69 -8.29 -9.69 -11.52
CA PRO A 69 -9.27 -9.60 -10.44
C PRO A 69 -8.97 -8.45 -9.46
N LEU A 70 -7.70 -8.22 -9.16
CA LEU A 70 -7.22 -7.18 -8.23
C LEU A 70 -5.94 -6.56 -8.78
N CYS A 71 -5.70 -5.31 -8.44
CA CYS A 71 -4.41 -4.66 -8.55
C CYS A 71 -3.84 -4.37 -7.15
N GLN A 72 -2.60 -3.94 -7.11
CA GLN A 72 -1.93 -3.53 -5.90
C GLN A 72 -1.55 -2.06 -6.00
N LEU A 73 -1.84 -1.31 -4.96
CA LEU A 73 -1.46 0.10 -4.84
C LEU A 73 -0.51 0.25 -3.66
N GLN A 74 0.61 0.91 -3.88
CA GLN A 74 1.53 1.37 -2.84
C GLN A 74 1.48 2.89 -2.79
N ILE A 75 1.27 3.41 -1.60
CA ILE A 75 1.43 4.84 -1.26
C ILE A 75 2.35 4.98 -0.05
N TRP A 76 2.74 6.20 0.27
CA TRP A 76 3.35 6.49 1.57
C TRP A 76 2.25 6.77 2.60
N ALA A 77 2.15 5.92 3.61
CA ALA A 77 1.20 6.10 4.70
C ALA A 77 1.94 6.54 5.96
N GLY A 78 2.13 7.82 6.11
CA GLY A 78 2.99 8.40 7.13
C GLY A 78 4.47 8.19 6.81
N VAL A 79 5.21 7.46 7.66
CA VAL A 79 6.66 7.26 7.52
C VAL A 79 7.04 5.93 6.84
N ARG A 80 6.08 5.20 6.29
CA ARG A 80 6.34 3.86 5.75
C ARG A 80 5.63 3.64 4.41
N PRO A 81 6.22 2.81 3.52
CA PRO A 81 5.50 2.31 2.36
C PRO A 81 4.33 1.44 2.82
N HIS A 82 3.22 1.52 2.12
CA HIS A 82 2.01 0.78 2.45
C HIS A 82 1.34 0.29 1.16
N ALA A 83 1.49 -0.99 0.88
CA ALA A 83 0.94 -1.62 -0.30
C ALA A 83 -0.30 -2.47 0.07
N ILE A 84 -1.31 -2.40 -0.76
CA ILE A 84 -2.61 -3.06 -0.55
C ILE A 84 -3.16 -3.63 -1.84
N ASN A 85 -3.99 -4.67 -1.71
CA ASN A 85 -4.80 -5.17 -2.80
C ASN A 85 -6.11 -4.39 -2.89
N LEU A 86 -6.47 -3.97 -4.08
CA LEU A 86 -7.68 -3.19 -4.37
C LEU A 86 -8.41 -3.72 -5.59
N ASN A 87 -9.70 -3.43 -5.67
CA ASN A 87 -10.39 -3.46 -6.94
C ASN A 87 -9.93 -2.25 -7.76
N CYS A 88 -9.37 -2.50 -8.92
CA CYS A 88 -9.13 -1.51 -9.96
C CYS A 88 -10.04 -1.81 -11.14
N MET A 89 -10.58 -0.80 -11.75
CA MET A 89 -11.46 -0.91 -12.91
C MET A 89 -11.16 0.23 -13.87
N SER A 90 -11.30 -0.04 -15.14
CA SER A 90 -11.25 0.99 -16.17
C SER A 90 -12.62 1.19 -16.77
N THR A 91 -12.98 2.45 -17.04
CA THR A 91 -14.14 2.80 -17.83
C THR A 91 -13.91 2.50 -19.32
N PRO A 92 -14.96 2.51 -20.16
CA PRO A 92 -14.79 2.38 -21.62
C PRO A 92 -13.89 3.45 -22.25
N GLU A 93 -13.75 4.60 -21.60
CA GLU A 93 -12.89 5.71 -22.03
C GLU A 93 -11.43 5.53 -21.61
N GLY A 94 -11.09 4.44 -20.89
CA GLY A 94 -9.75 4.13 -20.44
C GLY A 94 -9.34 4.79 -19.10
N GLU A 95 -10.27 5.45 -18.41
CA GLU A 95 -10.03 6.05 -17.11
C GLU A 95 -9.88 4.97 -16.02
N LEU A 96 -8.88 5.10 -15.15
CA LEU A 96 -8.65 4.14 -14.07
C LEU A 96 -9.27 4.62 -12.77
N TYR A 97 -10.06 3.75 -12.16
CA TYR A 97 -10.60 3.95 -10.81
C TYR A 97 -10.18 2.83 -9.86
N LEU A 98 -10.00 3.18 -8.60
CA LEU A 98 -9.69 2.27 -7.52
C LEU A 98 -10.83 2.27 -6.52
N SER A 99 -11.24 1.11 -6.06
CA SER A 99 -12.31 1.02 -5.07
C SER A 99 -11.99 0.05 -3.94
N CYS A 100 -12.55 0.33 -2.79
CA CYS A 100 -12.49 -0.54 -1.61
C CYS A 100 -13.86 -0.61 -0.95
N SER A 101 -14.12 -1.71 -0.25
CA SER A 101 -15.27 -1.78 0.64
C SER A 101 -15.02 -0.92 1.88
N VAL A 102 -15.93 0.03 2.17
CA VAL A 102 -15.86 0.92 3.33
C VAL A 102 -14.52 1.68 3.40
N CYS A 103 -14.20 2.45 2.36
CA CYS A 103 -12.94 3.20 2.24
C CYS A 103 -12.71 4.16 3.42
N THR A 104 -13.77 4.73 3.99
CA THR A 104 -13.68 5.67 5.11
C THR A 104 -13.03 5.08 6.36
N SER A 105 -13.08 3.75 6.55
CA SER A 105 -12.46 3.05 7.67
C SER A 105 -11.04 2.56 7.39
N LYS A 106 -10.54 2.72 6.17
CA LYS A 106 -9.24 2.20 5.77
C LYS A 106 -8.11 3.15 6.12
N TYR A 107 -7.08 2.62 6.78
CA TYR A 107 -5.90 3.37 7.20
C TYR A 107 -5.23 4.13 6.04
N TRP A 108 -5.10 3.51 4.88
CA TRP A 108 -4.49 4.10 3.70
C TRP A 108 -5.38 5.17 3.06
N ALA A 109 -6.70 4.93 2.96
CA ALA A 109 -7.63 5.83 2.29
C ALA A 109 -7.77 7.18 3.01
N ALA A 110 -7.61 7.19 4.34
CA ALA A 110 -7.56 8.43 5.13
C ALA A 110 -6.28 9.25 4.88
N ARG A 111 -5.30 8.70 4.15
CA ARG A 111 -4.01 9.33 3.85
C ARG A 111 -3.82 9.65 2.38
N VAL A 112 -4.77 9.28 1.54
CA VAL A 112 -4.81 9.78 0.16
C VAL A 112 -5.28 11.23 0.21
N GLY A 113 -4.37 12.13 -0.11
CA GLY A 113 -4.60 13.57 -0.25
C GLY A 113 -5.01 13.94 -1.67
N GLU A 114 -4.72 15.18 -2.04
CA GLU A 114 -4.70 15.63 -3.42
C GLU A 114 -3.33 15.27 -4.02
N ASP A 115 -3.34 14.73 -5.25
CA ASP A 115 -2.13 14.36 -5.99
C ASP A 115 -1.17 13.42 -5.21
N GLU A 116 -1.73 12.41 -4.53
CA GLU A 116 -0.93 11.43 -3.81
C GLU A 116 -0.15 10.57 -4.80
N THR A 117 1.17 10.66 -4.74
CA THR A 117 2.04 9.85 -5.58
C THR A 117 2.14 8.42 -5.07
N GLY A 118 2.03 7.48 -6.00
CA GLY A 118 2.06 6.05 -5.67
C GLY A 118 2.65 5.20 -6.77
N VAL A 119 2.67 3.91 -6.49
CA VAL A 119 3.03 2.88 -7.46
C VAL A 119 1.89 1.86 -7.51
N MET A 120 1.40 1.58 -8.71
CA MET A 120 0.43 0.52 -8.92
C MET A 120 1.10 -0.69 -9.59
N ARG A 121 0.72 -1.89 -9.19
CA ARG A 121 1.19 -3.13 -9.82
C ARG A 121 0.02 -3.91 -10.39
N LEU A 122 0.14 -4.26 -11.69
CA LEU A 122 -0.75 -5.17 -12.41
C LEU A 122 0.09 -6.19 -13.16
N ASN A 123 -0.25 -7.46 -13.06
CA ASN A 123 0.46 -8.56 -13.77
C ASN A 123 1.98 -8.52 -13.66
N GLY A 124 2.52 -8.12 -12.50
CA GLY A 124 3.97 -8.03 -12.28
C GLY A 124 4.63 -6.74 -12.78
N VAL A 125 3.93 -5.92 -13.55
CA VAL A 125 4.42 -4.63 -14.02
C VAL A 125 4.03 -3.54 -13.03
N VAL A 126 4.96 -2.63 -12.72
CA VAL A 126 4.75 -1.49 -11.83
C VAL A 126 4.66 -0.18 -12.60
N TYR A 127 3.66 0.60 -12.27
CA TYR A 127 3.30 1.86 -12.91
C TYR A 127 3.36 2.99 -11.90
N PRO A 128 4.15 4.06 -12.12
CA PRO A 128 4.01 5.29 -11.35
C PRO A 128 2.61 5.88 -11.58
N VAL A 129 1.93 6.24 -10.50
CA VAL A 129 0.58 6.81 -10.56
C VAL A 129 0.43 7.99 -9.62
N VAL A 130 -0.50 8.87 -9.94
CA VAL A 130 -1.02 9.90 -9.04
C VAL A 130 -2.46 9.51 -8.69
N VAL A 131 -2.76 9.50 -7.41
CA VAL A 131 -4.05 9.04 -6.88
C VAL A 131 -4.76 10.21 -6.21
N ASN A 132 -5.98 10.46 -6.64
CA ASN A 132 -6.86 11.47 -6.08
C ASN A 132 -8.14 10.84 -5.54
N ARG A 133 -8.74 11.48 -4.57
CA ARG A 133 -10.08 11.11 -4.12
C ARG A 133 -11.10 11.69 -5.08
N GLU A 134 -11.87 10.81 -5.72
CA GLU A 134 -12.97 11.25 -6.58
C GLU A 134 -14.15 11.76 -5.74
N THR A 135 -14.69 12.90 -6.12
CA THR A 135 -15.84 13.55 -5.47
C THR A 135 -16.94 13.96 -6.45
N ASP A 136 -16.64 13.96 -7.76
CA ASP A 136 -17.65 14.19 -8.78
C ASP A 136 -18.62 13.02 -8.88
N SER A 137 -19.91 13.31 -8.74
CA SER A 137 -20.94 12.26 -8.73
C SER A 137 -21.03 11.50 -10.05
N ALA A 138 -20.85 12.19 -11.18
CA ALA A 138 -20.92 11.55 -12.50
C ALA A 138 -19.72 10.64 -12.75
N ALA A 139 -18.51 11.03 -12.29
CA ALA A 139 -17.33 10.19 -12.33
C ALA A 139 -17.49 8.96 -11.43
N ILE A 140 -18.04 9.14 -10.22
CA ILE A 140 -18.32 8.03 -9.30
C ILE A 140 -19.34 7.05 -9.91
N ASP A 141 -20.36 7.53 -10.61
CA ASP A 141 -21.35 6.67 -11.27
C ASP A 141 -20.71 5.85 -12.42
N ARG A 142 -19.83 6.47 -13.23
CA ARG A 142 -19.06 5.75 -14.26
C ARG A 142 -18.15 4.68 -13.61
N ALA A 143 -17.43 5.03 -12.56
CA ALA A 143 -16.58 4.11 -11.81
C ALA A 143 -17.40 2.96 -11.21
N TRP A 144 -18.60 3.24 -10.70
CA TRP A 144 -19.49 2.22 -10.15
C TRP A 144 -19.96 1.24 -11.24
N ALA A 145 -20.38 1.75 -12.41
CA ALA A 145 -20.76 0.90 -13.54
C ALA A 145 -19.59 -0.02 -13.97
N ALA A 146 -18.38 0.53 -14.11
CA ALA A 146 -17.18 -0.25 -14.41
C ALA A 146 -16.89 -1.31 -13.34
N ARG A 147 -17.09 -0.96 -12.05
CA ARG A 147 -16.93 -1.89 -10.93
C ARG A 147 -17.93 -3.06 -11.02
N ILE A 148 -19.20 -2.79 -11.28
CA ILE A 148 -20.23 -3.81 -11.42
C ILE A 148 -19.81 -4.82 -12.51
N THR A 149 -19.45 -4.32 -13.69
CA THR A 149 -19.01 -5.15 -14.82
C THR A 149 -17.81 -6.02 -14.43
N LYS A 150 -16.81 -5.44 -13.80
CA LYS A 150 -15.63 -6.18 -13.36
C LYS A 150 -15.95 -7.25 -12.31
N LEU A 151 -16.80 -6.93 -11.35
CA LEU A 151 -17.19 -7.87 -10.31
C LEU A 151 -18.07 -9.02 -10.82
N GLN A 152 -18.83 -8.80 -11.88
CA GLN A 152 -19.57 -9.88 -12.56
C GLN A 152 -18.61 -10.89 -13.18
N THR A 153 -17.45 -10.43 -13.67
CA THR A 153 -16.41 -11.31 -14.24
C THR A 153 -15.56 -11.98 -13.17
N HIS A 154 -14.99 -11.20 -12.26
CA HIS A 154 -13.95 -11.63 -11.32
C HIS A 154 -14.41 -11.78 -9.85
N GLY A 155 -15.59 -11.29 -9.52
CA GLY A 155 -16.14 -11.42 -8.18
C GLY A 155 -16.51 -12.87 -7.83
N GLY A 156 -16.85 -13.12 -6.58
CA GLY A 156 -17.33 -14.45 -6.14
C GLY A 156 -16.88 -14.85 -4.75
N GLY A 157 -15.98 -14.09 -4.13
CA GLY A 157 -15.58 -14.32 -2.73
C GLY A 157 -16.43 -13.53 -1.72
N PRO A 158 -16.38 -13.89 -0.42
CA PRO A 158 -17.16 -13.21 0.63
C PRO A 158 -16.87 -11.70 0.74
N SER A 159 -15.67 -11.29 0.36
CA SER A 159 -15.23 -9.88 0.41
C SER A 159 -15.53 -9.11 -0.87
N ASN A 160 -15.90 -9.81 -1.92
CA ASN A 160 -16.08 -9.27 -3.27
C ASN A 160 -17.17 -10.06 -4.00
N PRO A 161 -18.41 -10.05 -3.49
CA PRO A 161 -19.50 -10.81 -4.08
C PRO A 161 -19.80 -10.34 -5.49
N LYS A 162 -20.24 -11.24 -6.34
CA LYS A 162 -20.77 -10.87 -7.67
C LYS A 162 -22.08 -10.10 -7.47
N PRO A 163 -22.18 -8.86 -7.95
CA PRO A 163 -23.41 -8.10 -7.90
C PRO A 163 -24.42 -8.65 -8.93
N SER A 164 -25.70 -8.40 -8.72
CA SER A 164 -26.70 -8.53 -9.78
C SER A 164 -26.43 -7.53 -10.91
N SER A 165 -27.00 -7.77 -12.10
CA SER A 165 -26.92 -6.82 -13.22
C SER A 165 -27.54 -5.45 -12.89
N ASP A 166 -28.47 -5.43 -11.94
CA ASP A 166 -29.24 -4.25 -11.55
C ASP A 166 -28.76 -3.62 -10.25
N ALA A 167 -27.54 -3.97 -9.80
CA ALA A 167 -26.99 -3.43 -8.56
C ALA A 167 -26.75 -1.93 -8.67
N GLU A 168 -27.43 -1.19 -7.79
CA GLU A 168 -27.26 0.26 -7.68
C GLU A 168 -26.16 0.60 -6.66
N ARG A 169 -25.61 1.81 -6.79
CA ARG A 169 -24.68 2.35 -5.82
C ARG A 169 -25.39 2.63 -4.49
N PRO A 170 -24.86 2.14 -3.35
CA PRO A 170 -25.42 2.36 -2.02
C PRO A 170 -25.31 3.83 -1.57
#